data_5449660108e062a585dcb922decd09f5
#
_entry.id   5449660108e062a585dcb922decd09f5
#
_cell.length_a   1.000
_cell.length_b   1.000
_cell.length_c   1.000
_cell.angle_alpha   90.00
_cell.angle_beta   90.00
_cell.angle_gamma   90.00
#
_symmetry.space_group_name_H-M   'P 1'
#
loop_
_entity.id
_entity.type
_entity.pdbx_description
1 polymer ?
#
loop_
_entity_poly.entity_id
_entity_poly.type
_entity_poly.pdbx_seq_one_letter_code
_entity_poly.pdbx_strand_id
1 'polypeptide(L)'
;MSLLTHLATIDDPRRDINKKHELLDLLFLTVSAVMSGAEGWKDIKQFGDEKLDWLRRYRPFANGMPVDDTIARVVRALDPEQFNRAFLNWVNEVRAASGQEQIALDGKTSAKRP
;
A
#
# COMPACT_ATOMS: atom_id res chain seq x y z
N MET A 1 -2.84 -7.81 10.87
CA MET A 1 -3.53 -7.64 9.57
C MET A 1 -2.63 -8.15 8.47
N SER A 2 -3.15 -9.02 7.61
CA SER A 2 -2.30 -9.69 6.63
C SER A 2 -1.74 -8.74 5.56
N LEU A 3 -2.47 -7.69 5.20
CA LEU A 3 -1.95 -6.70 4.26
C LEU A 3 -0.64 -6.11 4.77
N LEU A 4 -0.58 -5.76 6.05
CA LEU A 4 0.63 -5.19 6.63
C LEU A 4 1.79 -6.17 6.59
N THR A 5 1.52 -7.45 6.80
CA THR A 5 2.55 -8.47 6.73
C THR A 5 3.18 -8.52 5.34
N HIS A 6 2.36 -8.44 4.29
CA HIS A 6 2.88 -8.45 2.93
C HIS A 6 3.59 -7.15 2.59
N LEU A 7 3.05 -6.00 2.99
CA LEU A 7 3.69 -4.72 2.72
C LEU A 7 5.03 -4.58 3.42
N ALA A 8 5.19 -5.23 4.56
CA ALA A 8 6.44 -5.16 5.33
C ALA A 8 7.61 -5.82 4.61
N THR A 9 7.36 -6.60 3.56
CA THR A 9 8.43 -7.23 2.78
C THR A 9 9.08 -6.29 1.78
N ILE A 10 8.53 -5.10 1.58
CA ILE A 10 9.04 -4.14 0.61
C ILE A 10 10.21 -3.38 1.22
N ASP A 11 11.31 -3.30 0.47
CA ASP A 11 12.49 -2.61 0.95
C ASP A 11 12.31 -1.10 0.90
N ASP A 12 12.82 -0.42 1.93
CA ASP A 12 12.76 1.04 2.02
C ASP A 12 14.01 1.61 1.38
N PRO A 13 13.90 2.31 0.25
CA PRO A 13 15.06 2.83 -0.45
C PRO A 13 15.64 4.11 0.17
N ARG A 14 15.00 4.65 1.21
CA ARG A 14 15.43 5.92 1.78
C ARG A 14 16.60 5.73 2.74
N ARG A 15 17.39 6.79 2.87
CA ARG A 15 18.42 6.83 3.91
C ARG A 15 17.74 7.06 5.25
N ASP A 16 18.38 6.56 6.32
CA ASP A 16 17.80 6.66 7.66
C ASP A 16 17.49 8.09 8.06
N ILE A 17 18.30 9.03 7.68
CA ILE A 17 18.09 10.41 8.09
C ILE A 17 16.87 11.06 7.43
N ASN A 18 16.32 10.42 6.41
CA ASN A 18 15.17 10.98 5.69
C ASN A 18 13.87 10.27 6.01
N LYS A 19 13.83 9.53 7.11
CA LYS A 19 12.68 8.70 7.43
C LYS A 19 11.82 9.31 8.52
N LYS A 20 11.32 10.52 8.27
CA LYS A 20 10.38 11.12 9.21
C LYS A 20 9.11 10.27 9.35
N HIS A 21 8.65 9.68 8.24
CA HIS A 21 7.48 8.82 8.24
C HIS A 21 7.91 7.40 7.90
N GLU A 22 7.39 6.42 8.63
CA GLU A 22 7.72 5.02 8.39
C GLU A 22 7.17 4.56 7.04
N LEU A 23 7.96 3.77 6.32
CA LEU A 23 7.51 3.28 5.01
C LEU A 23 6.22 2.50 5.12
N LEU A 24 6.10 1.64 6.11
CA LEU A 24 4.90 0.81 6.26
C LEU A 24 3.65 1.66 6.48
N ASP A 25 3.79 2.78 7.20
CA ASP A 25 2.68 3.72 7.37
C ASP A 25 2.26 4.30 6.03
N LEU A 26 3.24 4.74 5.24
CA LEU A 26 2.96 5.33 3.92
C LEU A 26 2.33 4.33 2.97
N LEU A 27 2.82 3.09 2.99
CA LEU A 27 2.27 2.04 2.13
C LEU A 27 0.85 1.69 2.53
N PHE A 28 0.61 1.56 3.83
CA PHE A 28 -0.73 1.25 4.32
C PHE A 28 -1.71 2.36 3.96
N LEU A 29 -1.28 3.61 4.11
CA LEU A 29 -2.09 4.76 3.71
C LEU A 29 -2.42 4.69 2.22
N THR A 30 -1.40 4.48 1.39
CA THR A 30 -1.58 4.52 -0.06
C THR A 30 -2.51 3.43 -0.53
N VAL A 31 -2.30 2.20 -0.08
CA VAL A 31 -3.13 1.08 -0.50
C VAL A 31 -4.57 1.27 -0.02
N SER A 32 -4.74 1.68 1.24
CA SER A 32 -6.08 1.89 1.80
C SER A 32 -6.83 2.98 1.04
N ALA A 33 -6.14 4.07 0.71
CA ALA A 33 -6.75 5.18 -0.01
C ALA A 33 -7.17 4.77 -1.42
N VAL A 34 -6.28 4.09 -2.13
CA VAL A 34 -6.58 3.66 -3.50
C VAL A 34 -7.73 2.68 -3.51
N MET A 35 -7.77 1.75 -2.58
CA MET A 35 -8.88 0.81 -2.48
C MET A 35 -10.19 1.49 -2.12
N SER A 36 -10.12 2.68 -1.56
CA SER A 36 -11.30 3.47 -1.22
C SER A 36 -11.68 4.47 -2.32
N GLY A 37 -10.98 4.43 -3.44
CA GLY A 37 -11.34 5.26 -4.59
C GLY A 37 -10.43 6.44 -4.88
N ALA A 38 -9.33 6.61 -4.15
CA ALA A 38 -8.42 7.72 -4.41
C ALA A 38 -7.79 7.57 -5.78
N GLU A 39 -7.69 8.68 -6.52
CA GLU A 39 -7.19 8.65 -7.88
C GLU A 39 -5.87 9.41 -8.07
N GLY A 40 -5.38 10.07 -7.07
CA GLY A 40 -4.11 10.79 -7.18
C GLY A 40 -3.55 11.07 -5.81
N TRP A 41 -2.37 11.69 -5.80
CA TRP A 41 -1.66 11.90 -4.55
C TRP A 41 -2.41 12.83 -3.60
N LYS A 42 -3.10 13.81 -4.13
CA LYS A 42 -3.91 14.70 -3.30
C LYS A 42 -5.08 13.98 -2.66
N ASP A 43 -5.69 13.06 -3.41
CA ASP A 43 -6.78 12.26 -2.87
C ASP A 43 -6.28 11.34 -1.76
N ILE A 44 -5.07 10.79 -1.92
CA ILE A 44 -4.48 9.93 -0.90
C ILE A 44 -4.23 10.74 0.37
N LYS A 45 -3.68 11.94 0.22
CA LYS A 45 -3.45 12.81 1.36
C LYS A 45 -4.77 13.17 2.07
N GLN A 46 -5.78 13.50 1.29
CA GLN A 46 -7.09 13.83 1.85
C GLN A 46 -7.70 12.65 2.59
N PHE A 47 -7.60 11.46 2.02
CA PHE A 47 -8.07 10.24 2.68
C PHE A 47 -7.35 10.08 4.03
N GLY A 48 -6.03 10.30 4.03
CA GLY A 48 -5.25 10.18 5.24
C GLY A 48 -5.67 11.16 6.32
N ASP A 49 -5.92 12.40 5.92
CA ASP A 49 -6.36 13.42 6.88
C ASP A 49 -7.71 13.06 7.47
N GLU A 50 -8.61 12.56 6.66
CA GLU A 50 -9.96 12.23 7.11
C GLU A 50 -10.02 10.93 7.91
N LYS A 51 -9.14 9.99 7.62
CA LYS A 51 -9.20 8.66 8.22
C LYS A 51 -8.03 8.35 9.14
N LEU A 52 -7.34 9.40 9.62
CA LEU A 52 -6.16 9.17 10.45
C LEU A 52 -6.48 8.33 11.69
N ASP A 53 -7.60 8.59 12.33
CA ASP A 53 -7.98 7.81 13.52
C ASP A 53 -8.15 6.33 13.19
N TRP A 54 -8.77 6.04 12.04
CA TRP A 54 -8.93 4.66 11.61
C TRP A 54 -7.58 4.03 11.27
N LEU A 55 -6.73 4.77 10.56
CA LEU A 55 -5.41 4.27 10.18
C LEU A 55 -4.57 3.95 11.42
N ARG A 56 -4.71 4.74 12.44
CA ARG A 56 -3.96 4.56 13.69
C ARG A 56 -4.36 3.31 14.46
N ARG A 57 -5.45 2.67 14.09
CA ARG A 57 -5.78 1.38 14.68
C ARG A 57 -4.78 0.30 14.25
N TYR A 58 -4.09 0.50 13.15
CA TYR A 58 -3.22 -0.51 12.57
C TYR A 58 -1.75 -0.09 12.53
N ARG A 59 -1.48 1.20 12.37
CA ARG A 59 -0.12 1.72 12.33
C ARG A 59 -0.05 3.02 13.12
N PRO A 60 1.13 3.33 13.70
CA PRO A 60 1.25 4.47 14.60
C PRO A 60 1.03 5.84 13.97
N PHE A 61 1.53 6.07 12.77
CA PHE A 61 1.54 7.40 12.17
C PHE A 61 2.04 8.43 13.20
N ALA A 62 3.20 8.12 13.78
CA ALA A 62 3.72 8.86 14.92
C ALA A 62 3.96 10.33 14.62
N ASN A 63 4.31 10.67 13.39
CA ASN A 63 4.58 12.04 12.99
C ASN A 63 3.42 12.63 12.18
N GLY A 64 2.24 12.08 12.35
CA GLY A 64 1.04 12.57 11.67
C GLY A 64 0.98 12.15 10.22
N MET A 65 0.27 12.94 9.42
CA MET A 65 0.06 12.61 8.02
C MET A 65 1.05 13.36 7.15
N PRO A 66 1.79 12.66 6.26
CA PRO A 66 2.71 13.36 5.36
C PRO A 66 1.95 14.16 4.31
N VAL A 67 2.62 15.12 3.70
CA VAL A 67 2.02 15.88 2.60
C VAL A 67 2.07 15.03 1.33
N ASP A 68 1.24 15.41 0.36
CA ASP A 68 1.10 14.65 -0.88
C ASP A 68 2.42 14.46 -1.64
N ASP A 69 3.27 15.51 -1.67
CA ASP A 69 4.57 15.40 -2.36
C ASP A 69 5.47 14.37 -1.70
N THR A 70 5.42 14.27 -0.39
CA THR A 70 6.21 13.27 0.32
C THR A 70 5.72 11.87 0.00
N ILE A 71 4.41 11.67 -0.01
CA ILE A 71 3.83 10.37 -0.33
C ILE A 71 4.26 9.97 -1.74
N ALA A 72 4.10 10.89 -2.70
CA ALA A 72 4.43 10.61 -4.09
C ALA A 72 5.91 10.25 -4.25
N ARG A 73 6.78 11.03 -3.60
CA ARG A 73 8.23 10.81 -3.74
C ARG A 73 8.65 9.46 -3.20
N VAL A 74 8.12 9.08 -2.04
CA VAL A 74 8.49 7.82 -1.42
C VAL A 74 7.98 6.64 -2.23
N VAL A 75 6.72 6.69 -2.65
CA VAL A 75 6.15 5.58 -3.41
C VAL A 75 6.83 5.42 -4.76
N ARG A 76 7.17 6.54 -5.42
CA ARG A 76 7.86 6.46 -6.71
C ARG A 76 9.27 5.92 -6.60
N ALA A 77 9.88 6.00 -5.43
CA ALA A 77 11.22 5.49 -5.21
C ALA A 77 11.26 3.98 -4.98
N LEU A 78 10.10 3.35 -4.78
CA LEU A 78 10.05 1.92 -4.51
C LEU A 78 10.34 1.12 -5.76
N ASP A 79 10.80 -0.12 -5.57
CA ASP A 79 10.90 -1.07 -6.67
C ASP A 79 9.49 -1.50 -7.05
N PRO A 80 9.02 -1.18 -8.26
CA PRO A 80 7.64 -1.50 -8.64
C PRO A 80 7.35 -3.01 -8.59
N GLU A 81 8.35 -3.83 -8.88
CA GLU A 81 8.17 -5.26 -8.86
C GLU A 81 7.93 -5.78 -7.46
N GLN A 82 8.68 -5.25 -6.49
CA GLN A 82 8.47 -5.64 -5.10
C GLN A 82 7.08 -5.23 -4.62
N PHE A 83 6.66 -4.03 -4.96
CA PHE A 83 5.34 -3.56 -4.54
C PHE A 83 4.24 -4.41 -5.16
N ASN A 84 4.33 -4.66 -6.46
CA ASN A 84 3.32 -5.45 -7.16
C ASN A 84 3.26 -6.88 -6.61
N ARG A 85 4.41 -7.47 -6.31
CA ARG A 85 4.47 -8.83 -5.77
C ARG A 85 3.82 -8.90 -4.39
N ALA A 86 4.14 -7.94 -3.54
CA ALA A 86 3.57 -7.91 -2.19
C ALA A 86 2.06 -7.73 -2.24
N PHE A 87 1.59 -6.82 -3.08
CA PHE A 87 0.17 -6.54 -3.20
C PHE A 87 -0.57 -7.75 -3.77
N LEU A 88 -0.04 -8.38 -4.82
CA LEU A 88 -0.67 -9.55 -5.41
C LEU A 88 -0.67 -10.75 -4.46
N ASN A 89 0.40 -10.92 -3.71
CA ASN A 89 0.42 -12.00 -2.73
C ASN A 89 -0.69 -11.83 -1.70
N TRP A 90 -0.92 -10.59 -1.27
CA TRP A 90 -2.00 -10.31 -0.33
C TRP A 90 -3.36 -10.56 -0.97
N VAL A 91 -3.56 -10.06 -2.20
CA VAL A 91 -4.84 -10.25 -2.90
C VAL A 91 -5.12 -11.74 -3.09
N ASN A 92 -4.11 -12.50 -3.48
CA ASN A 92 -4.28 -13.94 -3.69
C ASN A 92 -4.57 -14.69 -2.39
N GLU A 93 -3.98 -14.24 -1.29
CA GLU A 93 -4.29 -14.82 0.00
C GLU A 93 -5.77 -14.60 0.35
N VAL A 94 -6.28 -13.41 0.12
CA VAL A 94 -7.68 -13.08 0.39
C VAL A 94 -8.59 -13.89 -0.54
N ARG A 95 -8.23 -14.01 -1.80
CA ARG A 95 -9.03 -14.76 -2.76
C ARG A 95 -9.06 -16.24 -2.43
N ALA A 96 -7.94 -16.80 -2.00
CA ALA A 96 -7.89 -18.19 -1.59
C ALA A 96 -8.78 -18.44 -0.38
N ALA A 97 -8.77 -17.51 0.57
CA ALA A 97 -9.62 -17.63 1.74
C ALA A 97 -11.11 -17.57 1.39
N SER A 98 -11.45 -16.90 0.26
CA SER A 98 -12.83 -16.85 -0.18
C SER A 98 -13.16 -17.88 -1.24
N GLY A 99 -12.24 -18.75 -1.59
CA GLY A 99 -12.48 -19.77 -2.61
C GLY A 99 -12.40 -19.26 -4.03
N GLN A 100 -11.79 -18.11 -4.26
CA GLN A 100 -11.69 -17.55 -5.61
C GLN A 100 -10.35 -17.89 -6.24
N GLU A 101 -10.29 -17.79 -7.56
CA GLU A 101 -9.06 -18.05 -8.29
C GLU A 101 -8.01 -17.00 -8.02
N GLN A 102 -6.76 -17.41 -8.09
CA GLN A 102 -5.66 -16.50 -7.91
C GLN A 102 -5.39 -15.68 -9.15
N ILE A 103 -4.76 -14.53 -8.97
CA ILE A 103 -4.36 -13.67 -10.06
C ILE A 103 -2.85 -13.82 -10.26
N ALA A 104 -2.43 -14.02 -11.51
CA ALA A 104 -1.02 -14.15 -11.81
C ALA A 104 -0.38 -12.81 -12.03
N LEU A 105 0.87 -12.69 -11.59
CA LEU A 105 1.60 -11.45 -11.71
C LEU A 105 1.85 -11.07 -13.17
N ASP A 106 2.00 -12.04 -14.03
CA ASP A 106 2.28 -11.76 -15.43
C ASP A 106 1.04 -11.35 -16.22
N GLY A 107 -0.09 -11.32 -15.59
CA GLY A 107 -1.28 -10.77 -16.20
C GLY A 107 -1.99 -11.62 -17.18
N LYS A 108 -1.61 -12.89 -17.31
CA LYS A 108 -2.27 -13.70 -18.24
C LYS A 108 -3.47 -14.32 -17.76
N THR A 109 -3.68 -14.47 -16.54
CA THR A 109 -4.69 -15.22 -16.04
C THR A 109 -6.00 -14.83 -16.24
N SER A 110 -6.29 -13.67 -15.96
CA SER A 110 -7.63 -13.32 -15.91
C SER A 110 -8.27 -13.33 -17.21
N ALA A 111 -7.52 -13.51 -18.17
CA ALA A 111 -8.07 -13.50 -19.44
C ALA A 111 -9.03 -14.56 -19.67
N LYS A 112 -9.01 -15.51 -18.91
CA LYS A 112 -9.87 -16.45 -19.13
C LYS A 112 -11.03 -16.34 -18.48
N ARG A 113 -11.58 -15.79 -18.39
CA ARG A 113 -12.68 -15.79 -17.82
C ARG A 113 -13.62 -15.93 -18.36
N PRO A 114 -14.18 -16.22 -18.37
CA PRO A 114 -15.24 -16.57 -18.77
C PRO A 114 -16.03 -16.44 -18.73
#